data_b9132e1ac6820347b22e3b06f0f5d9a4
#
_entry.id   b9132e1ac6820347b22e3b06f0f5d9a4
#
_cell.length_a   1.000
_cell.length_b   1.000
_cell.length_c   1.000
_cell.angle_alpha   90.00
_cell.angle_beta   90.00
_cell.angle_gamma   90.00
#
_symmetry.space_group_name_H-M   'P 1'
#
loop_
_entity.id
_entity.type
_entity.pdbx_description
1 polymer ?
#
loop_
_entity_poly.entity_id
_entity_poly.type
_entity_poly.pdbx_seq_one_letter_code
_entity_poly.pdbx_strand_id
1 'polypeptide(L)'
;VRVLSVDLGTANTVAVLSDHGVVDVDGGPTMPSSVYLDEDGSLRVGREAERRSRQDPSRYEANPKRHIDKATIRLGEQNLPTNDALAAIYARVMEAVTALLKGEHLDEIRLTHPAEWGPSRRNKLLSSARLAGMTGELVPVPEAIAVASLGGGRPLAVYDFGADTFDVSVLDSEHRILADGSLSDVGGLDIDQALLEHIGRMVSHKDPAGWQRLLRPTTVDDHRARLGLREELRLAKEDLSELPQVEVLMPEPFEKVVITRAELEALVRPSLIRSTEVLISTVRKAGVTPEHVYLVGGSCRMPLVAQMIAEKVGIVPTNPDHPETIVASGAQVVDRATITLKPEDDKPKFVEPPTVVTAPVSPAVSGPHPVNPNVSGPNPVISGSYPSGSYPSGSYPSGAYSGSGTYPVNPNVSGSYPTNFPQQQPPKKDNKKVLIGAGAAVLVVAGIIGAVVALSGPGLPSADECKDDTSQDGQGFTKCLRQLAGTVPDGGGCEKADSAQITGMEEIKGTVVSCTIRDGYAVQYILTDSVTGAENNADAIAKSFQTDRVEADWTGNGLQGAYRVATSSGTGVLVFTAKDRPMFGILTKTAEENADELKADEMADFFEKSVQPGE
;
A
#
# COMPACT_ATOMS: atom_id res chain seq x y z
N VAL A 1 16.56 -26.38 16.01
CA VAL A 1 16.26 -25.63 14.77
C VAL A 1 16.44 -24.16 15.10
N ARG A 2 17.38 -23.51 14.41
CA ARG A 2 17.63 -22.08 14.60
C ARG A 2 16.84 -21.29 13.54
N VAL A 3 15.91 -20.51 14.02
CA VAL A 3 14.96 -19.76 13.19
C VAL A 3 15.26 -18.26 13.30
N LEU A 4 15.31 -17.60 12.16
CA LEU A 4 15.27 -16.15 12.06
C LEU A 4 13.90 -15.73 11.49
N SER A 5 13.16 -14.90 12.19
CA SER A 5 11.97 -14.25 11.62
C SER A 5 12.25 -12.79 11.32
N VAL A 6 11.84 -12.34 10.15
CA VAL A 6 12.00 -10.95 9.71
C VAL A 6 10.67 -10.41 9.23
N ASP A 7 10.23 -9.35 9.89
CA ASP A 7 9.13 -8.52 9.46
C ASP A 7 9.68 -7.29 8.74
N LEU A 8 9.62 -7.31 7.41
CA LEU A 8 9.96 -6.16 6.59
C LEU A 8 8.71 -5.30 6.43
N GLY A 9 8.49 -4.37 7.34
CA GLY A 9 7.39 -3.40 7.29
C GLY A 9 7.68 -2.25 6.33
N THR A 10 6.65 -1.46 6.01
CA THR A 10 6.79 -0.27 5.14
C THR A 10 7.70 0.79 5.74
N ALA A 11 7.54 1.10 7.03
CA ALA A 11 8.37 2.11 7.71
C ALA A 11 9.55 1.49 8.45
N ASN A 12 9.36 0.35 9.11
CA ASN A 12 10.37 -0.28 9.96
C ASN A 12 10.49 -1.77 9.67
N THR A 13 11.70 -2.29 9.83
CA THR A 13 12.03 -3.72 9.76
C THR A 13 12.37 -4.23 11.14
N VAL A 14 11.87 -5.40 11.50
CA VAL A 14 12.13 -6.09 12.78
C VAL A 14 12.67 -7.48 12.50
N ALA A 15 13.66 -7.92 13.28
CA ALA A 15 14.20 -9.26 13.21
C ALA A 15 14.18 -9.91 14.60
N VAL A 16 13.83 -11.20 14.65
CA VAL A 16 13.83 -12.01 15.89
C VAL A 16 14.60 -13.31 15.63
N LEU A 17 15.59 -13.59 16.47
CA LEU A 17 16.39 -14.81 16.39
C LEU A 17 16.04 -15.74 17.56
N SER A 18 15.83 -17.03 17.32
CA SER A 18 15.30 -18.00 18.27
C SER A 18 16.01 -18.02 19.63
N ASP A 19 17.33 -17.85 19.64
CA ASP A 19 18.14 -17.95 20.88
C ASP A 19 18.46 -16.57 21.50
N HIS A 20 18.04 -15.47 20.87
CA HIS A 20 18.41 -14.10 21.27
C HIS A 20 17.20 -13.18 21.46
N GLY A 21 16.01 -13.54 20.92
CA GLY A 21 14.88 -12.64 20.88
C GLY A 21 15.02 -11.56 19.79
N VAL A 22 14.52 -10.36 20.05
CA VAL A 22 14.57 -9.24 19.11
C VAL A 22 16.03 -8.83 18.86
N VAL A 23 16.42 -8.78 17.59
CA VAL A 23 17.78 -8.42 17.17
C VAL A 23 17.90 -6.90 17.08
N ASP A 24 18.90 -6.35 17.75
CA ASP A 24 19.29 -4.95 17.56
C ASP A 24 20.07 -4.83 16.24
N VAL A 25 19.43 -4.24 15.24
CA VAL A 25 20.06 -4.05 13.92
C VAL A 25 20.73 -2.67 13.80
N ASP A 26 20.10 -1.62 14.35
CA ASP A 26 20.52 -0.23 14.20
C ASP A 26 20.48 0.57 15.52
N GLY A 27 20.76 -0.08 16.65
CA GLY A 27 20.73 0.54 17.97
C GLY A 27 19.32 0.58 18.57
N GLY A 28 18.48 -0.41 18.24
CA GLY A 28 17.13 -0.56 18.77
C GLY A 28 16.40 -1.78 18.22
N PRO A 29 15.17 -2.04 18.71
CA PRO A 29 14.36 -3.19 18.30
C PRO A 29 13.83 -3.07 16.86
N THR A 30 13.85 -1.89 16.28
CA THR A 30 13.39 -1.60 14.94
C THR A 30 14.47 -0.88 14.14
N MET A 31 14.58 -1.20 12.86
CA MET A 31 15.41 -0.49 11.88
C MET A 31 14.50 0.18 10.85
N PRO A 32 14.70 1.49 10.50
CA PRO A 32 13.98 2.09 9.38
C PRO A 32 14.16 1.29 8.09
N SER A 33 13.07 1.04 7.37
CA SER A 33 13.10 0.30 6.10
C SER A 33 13.57 1.17 4.92
N SER A 34 14.33 2.22 5.20
CA SER A 34 14.76 3.22 4.23
C SER A 34 16.06 2.85 3.53
N VAL A 35 16.23 3.37 2.30
CA VAL A 35 17.45 3.20 1.51
C VAL A 35 17.96 4.52 0.96
N TYR A 36 19.26 4.63 0.80
CA TYR A 36 19.93 5.77 0.18
C TYR A 36 21.00 5.27 -0.78
N LEU A 37 21.04 5.84 -1.99
CA LEU A 37 22.02 5.47 -3.02
C LEU A 37 23.17 6.48 -3.02
N ASP A 38 24.35 6.06 -2.55
CA ASP A 38 25.55 6.87 -2.58
C ASP A 38 26.02 7.14 -4.03
N GLU A 39 26.90 8.12 -4.21
CA GLU A 39 27.46 8.48 -5.53
C GLU A 39 28.28 7.35 -6.18
N ASP A 40 28.89 6.51 -5.37
CA ASP A 40 29.65 5.33 -5.80
C ASP A 40 28.75 4.13 -6.19
N GLY A 41 27.43 4.29 -6.11
CA GLY A 41 26.44 3.23 -6.39
C GLY A 41 26.19 2.29 -5.22
N SER A 42 26.81 2.49 -4.05
CA SER A 42 26.54 1.67 -2.86
C SER A 42 25.24 2.09 -2.19
N LEU A 43 24.50 1.08 -1.66
CA LEU A 43 23.28 1.32 -0.91
C LEU A 43 23.57 1.43 0.59
N ARG A 44 23.04 2.46 1.21
CA ARG A 44 22.94 2.62 2.66
C ARG A 44 21.50 2.35 3.09
N VAL A 45 21.34 1.78 4.28
CA VAL A 45 20.03 1.30 4.77
C VAL A 45 19.81 1.82 6.18
N GLY A 46 18.56 1.92 6.59
CA GLY A 46 18.16 2.24 7.95
C GLY A 46 18.58 3.65 8.38
N ARG A 47 19.01 3.79 9.62
CA ARG A 47 19.42 5.10 10.16
C ARG A 47 20.59 5.76 9.41
N GLU A 48 21.43 4.96 8.78
CA GLU A 48 22.49 5.50 7.92
C GLU A 48 21.89 6.16 6.67
N ALA A 49 20.88 5.52 6.04
CA ALA A 49 20.16 6.10 4.92
C ALA A 49 19.44 7.41 5.32
N GLU A 50 18.76 7.43 6.46
CA GLU A 50 18.12 8.63 7.01
C GLU A 50 19.13 9.76 7.26
N ARG A 51 20.30 9.44 7.79
CA ARG A 51 21.36 10.44 8.01
C ARG A 51 21.88 10.99 6.68
N ARG A 52 22.08 10.14 5.67
CA ARG A 52 22.56 10.53 4.33
C ARG A 52 21.52 11.33 3.55
N SER A 53 20.24 11.10 3.78
CA SER A 53 19.16 11.83 3.11
C SER A 53 19.24 13.35 3.29
N ARG A 54 19.87 13.82 4.39
CA ARG A 54 20.10 15.25 4.63
C ARG A 54 21.12 15.87 3.67
N GLN A 55 21.99 15.06 3.04
CA GLN A 55 22.97 15.53 2.06
C GLN A 55 22.31 15.74 0.71
N ASP A 56 21.63 14.71 0.22
CA ASP A 56 20.87 14.74 -1.03
C ASP A 56 19.57 13.93 -0.90
N PRO A 57 18.44 14.58 -0.57
CA PRO A 57 17.16 13.87 -0.44
C PRO A 57 16.66 13.19 -1.70
N SER A 58 17.14 13.56 -2.89
CA SER A 58 16.71 12.94 -4.15
C SER A 58 17.19 11.48 -4.28
N ARG A 59 18.23 11.10 -3.54
CA ARG A 59 18.83 9.77 -3.51
C ARG A 59 18.26 8.86 -2.41
N TYR A 60 17.22 9.30 -1.73
CA TYR A 60 16.64 8.66 -0.56
C TYR A 60 15.23 8.17 -0.83
N GLU A 61 14.94 6.91 -0.48
CA GLU A 61 13.58 6.37 -0.41
C GLU A 61 13.32 5.88 1.01
N ALA A 62 12.32 6.49 1.65
CA ALA A 62 11.94 6.16 3.03
C ALA A 62 11.23 4.80 3.14
N ASN A 63 10.46 4.43 2.12
CA ASN A 63 9.50 3.33 2.18
C ASN A 63 9.57 2.43 0.93
N PRO A 64 10.69 1.77 0.63
CA PRO A 64 10.87 1.01 -0.61
C PRO A 64 9.87 -0.15 -0.77
N LYS A 65 9.30 -0.70 0.33
CA LYS A 65 8.24 -1.74 0.27
C LYS A 65 6.99 -1.25 -0.49
N ARG A 66 6.68 0.06 -0.48
CA ARG A 66 5.57 0.65 -1.25
C ARG A 66 5.71 0.48 -2.76
N HIS A 67 6.93 0.26 -3.22
CA HIS A 67 7.22 0.06 -4.63
C HIS A 67 7.32 -1.42 -5.01
N ILE A 68 6.78 -2.34 -4.19
CA ILE A 68 6.93 -3.79 -4.43
C ILE A 68 6.36 -4.22 -5.77
N ASP A 69 5.33 -3.56 -6.28
CA ASP A 69 4.74 -3.86 -7.58
C ASP A 69 5.50 -3.21 -8.75
N LYS A 70 6.37 -2.22 -8.47
CA LYS A 70 7.19 -1.56 -9.48
C LYS A 70 8.48 -2.35 -9.76
N ALA A 71 9.00 -2.23 -10.98
CA ALA A 71 10.28 -2.82 -11.34
C ALA A 71 11.46 -2.08 -10.70
N THR A 72 11.36 -0.74 -10.61
CA THR A 72 12.45 0.12 -10.15
C THR A 72 11.96 1.27 -9.27
N ILE A 73 12.89 1.78 -8.46
CA ILE A 73 12.74 3.00 -7.64
C ILE A 73 13.73 4.03 -8.19
N ARG A 74 13.27 5.25 -8.44
CA ARG A 74 14.16 6.33 -8.88
C ARG A 74 14.85 6.97 -7.69
N LEU A 75 16.18 6.93 -7.66
CA LEU A 75 17.03 7.56 -6.65
C LEU A 75 18.05 8.48 -7.35
N GLY A 76 17.84 9.77 -7.20
CA GLY A 76 18.57 10.78 -7.97
C GLY A 76 18.31 10.62 -9.47
N GLU A 77 19.38 10.39 -10.24
CA GLU A 77 19.31 10.15 -11.69
C GLU A 77 19.30 8.65 -12.04
N GLN A 78 19.35 7.74 -11.06
CA GLN A 78 19.45 6.31 -11.28
C GLN A 78 18.11 5.61 -10.99
N ASN A 79 17.82 4.56 -11.73
CA ASN A 79 16.72 3.65 -11.48
C ASN A 79 17.26 2.39 -10.80
N LEU A 80 17.01 2.26 -9.51
CA LEU A 80 17.39 1.09 -8.71
C LEU A 80 16.31 0.01 -8.84
N PRO A 81 16.64 -1.25 -9.17
CA PRO A 81 15.68 -2.34 -9.09
C PRO A 81 15.05 -2.44 -7.69
N THR A 82 13.74 -2.58 -7.62
CA THR A 82 13.04 -2.67 -6.32
C THR A 82 13.54 -3.84 -5.49
N ASN A 83 13.84 -4.98 -6.13
CA ASN A 83 14.38 -6.14 -5.43
C ASN A 83 15.74 -5.85 -4.78
N ASP A 84 16.59 -5.02 -5.40
CA ASP A 84 17.90 -4.66 -4.85
C ASP A 84 17.76 -3.77 -3.60
N ALA A 85 16.79 -2.84 -3.61
CA ALA A 85 16.47 -2.03 -2.45
C ALA A 85 16.01 -2.89 -1.25
N LEU A 86 15.09 -3.83 -1.50
CA LEU A 86 14.61 -4.76 -0.46
C LEU A 86 15.71 -5.72 0.00
N ALA A 87 16.55 -6.20 -0.93
CA ALA A 87 17.68 -7.07 -0.62
C ALA A 87 18.72 -6.36 0.26
N ALA A 88 18.98 -5.07 0.03
CA ALA A 88 19.88 -4.30 0.87
C ALA A 88 19.39 -4.23 2.34
N ILE A 89 18.08 -4.10 2.57
CA ILE A 89 17.48 -4.13 3.90
C ILE A 89 17.71 -5.50 4.56
N TYR A 90 17.43 -6.59 3.85
CA TYR A 90 17.67 -7.93 4.35
C TYR A 90 19.16 -8.22 4.60
N ALA A 91 20.05 -7.72 3.74
CA ALA A 91 21.49 -7.86 3.92
C ALA A 91 21.95 -7.18 5.22
N ARG A 92 21.41 -5.99 5.53
CA ARG A 92 21.70 -5.28 6.80
C ARG A 92 21.23 -6.07 8.03
N VAL A 93 20.07 -6.71 7.95
CA VAL A 93 19.60 -7.64 9.00
C VAL A 93 20.56 -8.80 9.14
N MET A 94 20.98 -9.41 8.02
CA MET A 94 21.91 -10.54 8.04
C MET A 94 23.29 -10.19 8.60
N GLU A 95 23.78 -8.98 8.40
CA GLU A 95 25.02 -8.51 9.04
C GLU A 95 24.92 -8.58 10.56
N ALA A 96 23.83 -8.02 11.14
CA ALA A 96 23.60 -8.04 12.57
C ALA A 96 23.42 -9.48 13.11
N VAL A 97 22.63 -10.30 12.40
CA VAL A 97 22.38 -11.70 12.76
C VAL A 97 23.67 -12.53 12.70
N THR A 98 24.49 -12.36 11.64
CA THR A 98 25.74 -13.10 11.47
C THR A 98 26.72 -12.84 12.62
N ALA A 99 26.76 -11.62 13.14
CA ALA A 99 27.57 -11.29 14.31
C ALA A 99 27.12 -12.06 15.57
N LEU A 100 25.82 -12.33 15.70
CA LEU A 100 25.24 -13.10 16.81
C LEU A 100 25.44 -14.61 16.65
N LEU A 101 25.39 -15.10 15.42
CA LEU A 101 25.51 -16.54 15.11
C LEU A 101 26.89 -17.13 15.39
N LYS A 102 27.95 -16.32 15.45
CA LYS A 102 29.33 -16.76 15.75
C LYS A 102 29.83 -17.94 14.88
N GLY A 103 29.40 -17.99 13.62
CA GLY A 103 29.75 -19.04 12.66
C GLY A 103 28.75 -20.20 12.57
N GLU A 104 27.70 -20.20 13.35
CA GLU A 104 26.59 -21.15 13.22
C GLU A 104 25.67 -20.74 12.06
N HIS A 105 24.90 -21.70 11.53
CA HIS A 105 24.00 -21.45 10.41
C HIS A 105 22.55 -21.31 10.86
N LEU A 106 21.72 -20.69 10.02
CA LEU A 106 20.27 -20.65 10.15
C LEU A 106 19.69 -21.86 9.44
N ASP A 107 18.77 -22.55 10.12
CA ASP A 107 18.02 -23.65 9.51
C ASP A 107 16.84 -23.12 8.70
N GLU A 108 16.12 -22.14 9.27
CA GLU A 108 14.89 -21.58 8.69
C GLU A 108 14.87 -20.06 8.82
N ILE A 109 14.35 -19.38 7.80
CA ILE A 109 14.14 -17.94 7.79
C ILE A 109 12.69 -17.67 7.43
N ARG A 110 11.96 -17.06 8.34
CA ARG A 110 10.55 -16.72 8.22
C ARG A 110 10.40 -15.27 7.81
N LEU A 111 9.73 -15.04 6.69
CA LEU A 111 9.49 -13.70 6.15
C LEU A 111 8.00 -13.40 6.22
N THR A 112 7.64 -12.36 6.95
CA THR A 112 6.23 -12.01 7.12
C THR A 112 5.69 -11.23 5.92
N HIS A 113 4.40 -11.36 5.68
CA HIS A 113 3.71 -10.62 4.63
C HIS A 113 2.21 -10.45 4.98
N PRO A 114 1.53 -9.40 4.48
CA PRO A 114 0.08 -9.26 4.61
C PRO A 114 -0.67 -10.49 4.07
N ALA A 115 -1.77 -10.86 4.73
CA ALA A 115 -2.54 -12.07 4.38
C ALA A 115 -3.09 -12.04 2.95
N GLU A 116 -3.41 -10.85 2.43
CA GLU A 116 -3.96 -10.63 1.09
C GLU A 116 -2.92 -10.75 -0.05
N TRP A 117 -1.61 -10.75 0.30
CA TRP A 117 -0.59 -10.76 -0.75
C TRP A 117 -0.63 -12.04 -1.58
N GLY A 118 -0.82 -11.85 -2.89
CA GLY A 118 -0.74 -12.91 -3.88
C GLY A 118 0.69 -13.42 -4.13
N PRO A 119 0.84 -14.47 -4.95
CA PRO A 119 2.13 -15.11 -5.24
C PRO A 119 3.20 -14.14 -5.78
N SER A 120 2.80 -13.15 -6.58
CA SER A 120 3.75 -12.20 -7.19
C SER A 120 4.53 -11.41 -6.14
N ARG A 121 3.84 -10.76 -5.19
CA ARG A 121 4.46 -9.99 -4.10
C ARG A 121 5.28 -10.89 -3.17
N ARG A 122 4.74 -12.06 -2.80
CA ARG A 122 5.47 -13.05 -1.98
C ARG A 122 6.77 -13.51 -2.66
N ASN A 123 6.71 -13.81 -3.96
CA ASN A 123 7.90 -14.20 -4.72
C ASN A 123 8.94 -13.08 -4.80
N LYS A 124 8.54 -11.81 -4.93
CA LYS A 124 9.46 -10.68 -4.84
C LYS A 124 10.16 -10.61 -3.49
N LEU A 125 9.40 -10.77 -2.40
CA LEU A 125 9.95 -10.80 -1.04
C LEU A 125 11.01 -11.91 -0.90
N LEU A 126 10.66 -13.15 -1.29
CA LEU A 126 11.56 -14.31 -1.24
C LEU A 126 12.79 -14.13 -2.14
N SER A 127 12.62 -13.57 -3.34
CA SER A 127 13.74 -13.33 -4.26
C SER A 127 14.71 -12.27 -3.73
N SER A 128 14.19 -11.21 -3.10
CA SER A 128 15.03 -10.19 -2.44
C SER A 128 15.82 -10.76 -1.27
N ALA A 129 15.22 -11.65 -0.47
CA ALA A 129 15.92 -12.35 0.61
C ALA A 129 17.05 -13.26 0.09
N ARG A 130 16.81 -13.99 -1.01
CA ARG A 130 17.86 -14.79 -1.66
C ARG A 130 18.99 -13.91 -2.20
N LEU A 131 18.65 -12.77 -2.81
CA LEU A 131 19.62 -11.80 -3.32
C LEU A 131 20.48 -11.21 -2.19
N ALA A 132 19.92 -11.06 -0.99
CA ALA A 132 20.62 -10.65 0.22
C ALA A 132 21.54 -11.72 0.83
N GLY A 133 21.59 -12.92 0.24
CA GLY A 133 22.41 -14.03 0.74
C GLY A 133 21.79 -14.80 1.90
N MET A 134 20.48 -14.73 2.10
CA MET A 134 19.76 -15.56 3.08
C MET A 134 19.72 -17.02 2.62
N THR A 135 20.50 -17.90 3.26
CA THR A 135 20.74 -19.28 2.82
C THR A 135 19.92 -20.33 3.56
N GLY A 136 19.18 -19.97 4.62
CA GLY A 136 18.24 -20.86 5.29
C GLY A 136 17.03 -21.19 4.43
N GLU A 137 16.20 -22.15 4.87
CA GLU A 137 14.92 -22.41 4.23
C GLU A 137 14.01 -21.17 4.39
N LEU A 138 13.61 -20.56 3.26
CA LEU A 138 12.75 -19.37 3.27
C LEU A 138 11.29 -19.75 3.35
N VAL A 139 10.62 -19.34 4.42
CA VAL A 139 9.21 -19.64 4.69
C VAL A 139 8.43 -18.32 4.74
N PRO A 140 7.49 -18.08 3.81
CA PRO A 140 6.59 -16.93 3.89
C PRO A 140 5.53 -17.18 4.97
N VAL A 141 5.33 -16.22 5.87
CA VAL A 141 4.37 -16.32 6.99
C VAL A 141 3.39 -15.17 6.92
N PRO A 142 2.07 -15.41 6.79
CA PRO A 142 1.08 -14.36 6.90
C PRO A 142 1.14 -13.68 8.28
N GLU A 143 1.20 -12.35 8.30
CA GLU A 143 1.31 -11.53 9.52
C GLU A 143 0.20 -11.86 10.53
N ALA A 144 -1.02 -12.07 10.03
CA ALA A 144 -2.16 -12.44 10.87
C ALA A 144 -1.97 -13.80 11.59
N ILE A 145 -1.39 -14.81 10.91
CA ILE A 145 -1.09 -16.12 11.51
C ILE A 145 0.03 -15.96 12.54
N ALA A 146 1.03 -15.13 12.25
CA ALA A 146 2.09 -14.83 13.19
C ALA A 146 1.54 -14.26 14.51
N VAL A 147 0.69 -13.25 14.43
CA VAL A 147 0.06 -12.64 15.62
C VAL A 147 -0.85 -13.64 16.35
N ALA A 148 -1.65 -14.40 15.62
CA ALA A 148 -2.56 -15.40 16.19
C ALA A 148 -1.82 -16.47 16.99
N SER A 149 -0.59 -16.82 16.60
CA SER A 149 0.23 -17.82 17.29
C SER A 149 0.64 -17.41 18.71
N LEU A 150 0.50 -16.13 19.06
CA LEU A 150 0.65 -15.60 20.41
C LEU A 150 -0.67 -15.56 21.18
N GLY A 151 -1.81 -15.76 20.51
CA GLY A 151 -3.15 -15.51 21.05
C GLY A 151 -3.84 -16.67 21.76
N GLY A 152 -3.21 -17.84 21.93
CA GLY A 152 -3.70 -18.92 22.79
C GLY A 152 -4.87 -19.76 22.25
N GLY A 153 -5.04 -19.93 20.95
CA GLY A 153 -5.97 -20.92 20.34
C GLY A 153 -7.46 -20.56 20.49
N ARG A 154 -7.82 -19.29 20.37
CA ARG A 154 -9.18 -18.78 20.36
C ARG A 154 -9.46 -18.02 19.08
N PRO A 155 -10.72 -17.96 18.61
CA PRO A 155 -11.06 -17.11 17.50
C PRO A 155 -10.70 -15.65 17.78
N LEU A 156 -9.99 -15.01 16.85
CA LEU A 156 -9.51 -13.64 17.05
C LEU A 156 -9.55 -12.84 15.73
N ALA A 157 -9.53 -11.53 15.87
CA ALA A 157 -9.26 -10.63 14.77
C ALA A 157 -7.91 -9.94 14.97
N VAL A 158 -7.14 -9.84 13.91
CA VAL A 158 -5.93 -9.02 13.86
C VAL A 158 -6.30 -7.74 13.11
N TYR A 159 -6.12 -6.60 13.78
CA TYR A 159 -6.34 -5.27 13.24
C TYR A 159 -4.97 -4.61 13.09
N ASP A 160 -4.44 -4.66 11.89
CA ASP A 160 -3.12 -4.11 11.58
C ASP A 160 -3.27 -2.74 10.92
N PHE A 161 -2.88 -1.70 11.66
CA PHE A 161 -2.86 -0.35 11.17
C PHE A 161 -1.40 0.10 11.01
N GLY A 162 -0.87 -0.22 9.83
CA GLY A 162 0.51 0.00 9.46
C GLY A 162 0.83 1.43 9.06
N ALA A 163 1.99 1.60 8.41
CA ALA A 163 2.41 2.90 7.90
C ALA A 163 1.73 3.25 6.56
N ASP A 164 1.44 2.27 5.72
CA ASP A 164 0.94 2.45 4.35
C ASP A 164 -0.46 1.90 4.15
N THR A 165 -0.77 0.78 4.80
CA THR A 165 -2.03 0.05 4.67
C THR A 165 -2.69 -0.18 6.01
N PHE A 166 -3.98 -0.43 5.94
CA PHE A 166 -4.77 -1.04 7.00
C PHE A 166 -5.19 -2.44 6.55
N ASP A 167 -4.91 -3.43 7.36
CA ASP A 167 -5.26 -4.82 7.09
C ASP A 167 -6.02 -5.42 8.28
N VAL A 168 -7.00 -6.27 8.01
CA VAL A 168 -7.71 -7.02 9.03
C VAL A 168 -7.90 -8.45 8.59
N SER A 169 -7.63 -9.39 9.51
CA SER A 169 -7.87 -10.80 9.32
C SER A 169 -8.64 -11.37 10.50
N VAL A 170 -9.59 -12.26 10.23
CA VAL A 170 -10.33 -13.00 11.26
C VAL A 170 -9.92 -14.46 11.15
N LEU A 171 -9.47 -15.02 12.28
CA LEU A 171 -8.94 -16.38 12.37
C LEU A 171 -9.76 -17.20 13.37
N ASP A 172 -9.83 -18.52 13.11
CA ASP A 172 -10.41 -19.48 14.04
C ASP A 172 -9.42 -19.91 15.15
N SER A 173 -9.86 -20.81 16.02
CA SER A 173 -9.04 -21.36 17.12
C SER A 173 -7.85 -22.21 16.66
N GLU A 174 -7.80 -22.61 15.41
CA GLU A 174 -6.69 -23.33 14.77
C GLU A 174 -5.77 -22.39 13.97
N HIS A 175 -5.97 -21.08 14.11
CA HIS A 175 -5.25 -20.00 13.43
C HIS A 175 -5.40 -20.01 11.90
N ARG A 176 -6.50 -20.59 11.36
CA ARG A 176 -6.81 -20.51 9.94
C ARG A 176 -7.49 -19.17 9.65
N ILE A 177 -7.03 -18.47 8.63
CA ILE A 177 -7.66 -17.23 8.18
C ILE A 177 -9.01 -17.57 7.53
N LEU A 178 -10.11 -17.12 8.15
CA LEU A 178 -11.48 -17.33 7.69
C LEU A 178 -11.92 -16.20 6.73
N ALA A 179 -11.49 -15.00 6.98
CA ALA A 179 -11.75 -13.84 6.14
C ALA A 179 -10.67 -12.77 6.36
N ASP A 180 -10.44 -11.99 5.34
CA ASP A 180 -9.53 -10.84 5.33
C ASP A 180 -10.21 -9.63 4.66
N GLY A 181 -9.68 -8.44 4.92
CA GLY A 181 -10.08 -7.19 4.31
C GLY A 181 -9.00 -6.14 4.51
N SER A 182 -8.88 -5.20 3.57
CA SER A 182 -7.82 -4.19 3.61
C SER A 182 -8.28 -2.83 3.07
N LEU A 183 -7.50 -1.79 3.38
CA LEU A 183 -7.56 -0.46 2.78
C LEU A 183 -6.13 -0.04 2.41
N SER A 184 -5.90 0.18 1.14
CA SER A 184 -4.58 0.56 0.62
C SER A 184 -4.30 2.07 0.69
N ASP A 185 -5.30 2.86 1.05
CA ASP A 185 -5.28 4.32 1.17
C ASP A 185 -5.49 4.79 2.62
N VAL A 186 -5.23 3.91 3.59
CA VAL A 186 -5.36 4.19 5.03
C VAL A 186 -4.14 3.63 5.76
N GLY A 187 -3.24 4.52 6.12
CA GLY A 187 -2.02 4.20 6.86
C GLY A 187 -1.48 5.41 7.63
N GLY A 188 -0.41 5.22 8.37
CA GLY A 188 0.25 6.29 9.12
C GLY A 188 0.78 7.41 8.23
N LEU A 189 1.16 7.11 7.00
CA LEU A 189 1.65 8.10 6.02
C LEU A 189 0.51 8.98 5.48
N ASP A 190 -0.72 8.45 5.39
CA ASP A 190 -1.90 9.23 5.01
C ASP A 190 -2.28 10.22 6.12
N ILE A 191 -2.06 9.81 7.39
CA ILE A 191 -2.23 10.70 8.54
C ILE A 191 -1.19 11.82 8.49
N ASP A 192 0.08 11.52 8.18
CA ASP A 192 1.13 12.53 8.03
C ASP A 192 0.79 13.51 6.90
N GLN A 193 0.21 13.00 5.80
CA GLN A 193 -0.25 13.83 4.69
C GLN A 193 -1.44 14.72 5.11
N ALA A 194 -2.40 14.19 5.85
CA ALA A 194 -3.53 14.96 6.38
C ALA A 194 -3.08 16.07 7.34
N LEU A 195 -2.07 15.80 8.18
CA LEU A 195 -1.42 16.83 9.03
C LEU A 195 -0.73 17.89 8.19
N LEU A 196 0.01 17.50 7.15
CA LEU A 196 0.66 18.45 6.23
C LEU A 196 -0.37 19.38 5.60
N GLU A 197 -1.48 18.86 5.13
CA GLU A 197 -2.56 19.65 4.54
C GLU A 197 -3.25 20.55 5.56
N HIS A 198 -3.45 20.06 6.79
CA HIS A 198 -4.02 20.85 7.88
C HIS A 198 -3.13 22.05 8.21
N ILE A 199 -1.84 21.84 8.41
CA ILE A 199 -0.87 22.92 8.63
C ILE A 199 -0.80 23.85 7.43
N GLY A 200 -0.85 23.30 6.21
CA GLY A 200 -0.89 24.10 4.98
C GLY A 200 -2.03 25.10 4.95
N ARG A 201 -3.23 24.72 5.40
CA ARG A 201 -4.37 25.64 5.52
C ARG A 201 -4.12 26.77 6.53
N MET A 202 -3.30 26.51 7.56
CA MET A 202 -2.97 27.51 8.59
C MET A 202 -1.89 28.50 8.13
N VAL A 203 -0.90 28.07 7.35
CA VAL A 203 0.31 28.89 7.10
C VAL A 203 0.49 29.34 5.65
N SER A 204 -0.10 28.67 4.66
CA SER A 204 0.15 28.95 3.24
C SER A 204 -0.21 30.37 2.81
N HIS A 205 -1.16 31.00 3.49
CA HIS A 205 -1.57 32.38 3.20
C HIS A 205 -0.48 33.42 3.53
N LYS A 206 0.49 33.10 4.43
CA LYS A 206 1.58 33.98 4.81
C LYS A 206 2.66 34.07 3.71
N ASP A 207 3.00 32.93 3.09
CA ASP A 207 3.87 32.84 1.92
C ASP A 207 3.40 31.69 0.99
N PRO A 208 2.47 31.98 0.07
CA PRO A 208 1.97 30.96 -0.87
C PRO A 208 3.05 30.36 -1.78
N ALA A 209 4.03 31.18 -2.19
CA ALA A 209 5.12 30.72 -3.04
C ALA A 209 6.09 29.80 -2.28
N GLY A 210 6.43 30.15 -1.03
CA GLY A 210 7.22 29.30 -0.14
C GLY A 210 6.54 27.97 0.14
N TRP A 211 5.24 27.99 0.40
CA TRP A 211 4.47 26.75 0.60
C TRP A 211 4.46 25.86 -0.64
N GLN A 212 4.30 26.43 -1.84
CA GLN A 212 4.37 25.66 -3.09
C GLN A 212 5.75 25.05 -3.34
N ARG A 213 6.84 25.74 -2.96
CA ARG A 213 8.20 25.14 -3.03
C ARG A 213 8.35 23.94 -2.10
N LEU A 214 7.78 23.99 -0.89
CA LEU A 214 7.76 22.82 0.02
C LEU A 214 6.97 21.64 -0.53
N LEU A 215 5.83 21.90 -1.19
CA LEU A 215 5.01 20.83 -1.77
C LEU A 215 5.64 20.26 -3.05
N ARG A 216 6.30 21.09 -3.85
CA ARG A 216 6.93 20.73 -5.13
C ARG A 216 8.38 21.23 -5.15
N PRO A 217 9.28 20.58 -4.40
CA PRO A 217 10.66 21.00 -4.31
C PRO A 217 11.37 20.83 -5.66
N THR A 218 12.17 21.83 -6.02
CA THR A 218 12.96 21.83 -7.26
C THR A 218 14.45 21.96 -6.99
N THR A 219 14.83 22.44 -5.80
CA THR A 219 16.22 22.57 -5.37
C THR A 219 16.52 21.56 -4.25
N VAL A 220 17.80 21.28 -4.03
CA VAL A 220 18.24 20.40 -2.93
C VAL A 220 17.79 20.96 -1.57
N ASP A 221 17.80 22.28 -1.40
CA ASP A 221 17.38 22.92 -0.15
C ASP A 221 15.88 22.82 0.06
N ASP A 222 15.05 22.96 -0.98
CA ASP A 222 13.61 22.72 -0.90
C ASP A 222 13.30 21.26 -0.56
N HIS A 223 14.06 20.31 -1.14
CA HIS A 223 13.93 18.89 -0.82
C HIS A 223 14.29 18.60 0.65
N ARG A 224 15.36 19.24 1.18
CA ARG A 224 15.72 19.13 2.59
C ARG A 224 14.66 19.71 3.52
N ALA A 225 14.15 20.90 3.18
CA ALA A 225 13.10 21.54 3.95
C ALA A 225 11.81 20.68 3.99
N ARG A 226 11.41 20.11 2.85
CA ARG A 226 10.29 19.18 2.77
C ARG A 226 10.52 17.90 3.58
N LEU A 227 11.71 17.31 3.48
CA LEU A 227 12.04 16.10 4.23
C LEU A 227 12.03 16.37 5.74
N GLY A 228 12.63 17.49 6.18
CA GLY A 228 12.60 17.91 7.57
C GLY A 228 11.17 18.12 8.09
N LEU A 229 10.32 18.82 7.32
CA LEU A 229 8.93 19.01 7.69
C LEU A 229 8.16 17.68 7.80
N ARG A 230 8.36 16.73 6.89
CA ARG A 230 7.72 15.41 6.98
C ARG A 230 8.14 14.65 8.25
N GLU A 231 9.40 14.74 8.61
CA GLU A 231 9.89 14.12 9.86
C GLU A 231 9.27 14.80 11.10
N GLU A 232 9.18 16.12 11.12
CA GLU A 232 8.51 16.86 12.21
C GLU A 232 7.02 16.45 12.33
N LEU A 233 6.33 16.25 11.21
CA LEU A 233 4.92 15.81 11.21
C LEU A 233 4.77 14.38 11.73
N ARG A 234 5.67 13.47 11.34
CA ARG A 234 5.71 12.10 11.85
C ARG A 234 5.90 12.08 13.36
N LEU A 235 6.88 12.84 13.86
CA LEU A 235 7.13 12.95 15.30
C LEU A 235 5.94 13.57 16.02
N ALA A 236 5.36 14.65 15.49
CA ALA A 236 4.18 15.29 16.06
C ALA A 236 2.99 14.33 16.14
N LYS A 237 2.73 13.51 15.11
CA LYS A 237 1.70 12.47 15.15
C LYS A 237 1.95 11.46 16.26
N GLU A 238 3.18 11.00 16.43
CA GLU A 238 3.56 10.03 17.46
C GLU A 238 3.40 10.64 18.86
N ASP A 239 3.94 11.84 19.08
CA ASP A 239 3.85 12.56 20.35
C ASP A 239 2.40 12.90 20.75
N LEU A 240 1.53 13.21 19.79
CA LEU A 240 0.11 13.49 20.05
C LEU A 240 -0.67 12.23 20.51
N SER A 241 -0.11 11.04 20.40
CA SER A 241 -0.68 9.85 21.02
C SER A 241 -0.53 9.89 22.56
N GLU A 242 0.46 10.60 23.08
CA GLU A 242 0.76 10.72 24.52
C GLU A 242 0.49 12.12 25.07
N LEU A 243 0.76 13.17 24.28
CA LEU A 243 0.65 14.57 24.68
C LEU A 243 -0.66 15.19 24.17
N PRO A 244 -1.24 16.16 24.93
CA PRO A 244 -2.46 16.87 24.49
C PRO A 244 -2.22 17.86 23.34
N GLN A 245 -0.99 18.36 23.17
CA GLN A 245 -0.58 19.25 22.10
C GLN A 245 0.93 19.17 21.89
N VAL A 246 1.39 19.50 20.67
CA VAL A 246 2.81 19.56 20.29
C VAL A 246 3.09 20.81 19.47
N GLU A 247 4.34 21.29 19.51
CA GLU A 247 4.84 22.33 18.61
C GLU A 247 5.52 21.66 17.42
N VAL A 248 5.09 21.98 16.20
CA VAL A 248 5.72 21.54 14.95
C VAL A 248 6.67 22.62 14.47
N LEU A 249 7.94 22.29 14.32
CA LEU A 249 8.95 23.21 13.79
C LEU A 249 8.80 23.30 12.27
N MET A 250 8.55 24.51 11.80
CA MET A 250 8.36 24.77 10.38
C MET A 250 9.65 25.29 9.73
N PRO A 251 9.93 24.92 8.46
CA PRO A 251 11.03 25.53 7.72
C PRO A 251 10.76 27.02 7.47
N GLU A 252 11.83 27.82 7.40
CA GLU A 252 11.72 29.24 7.05
C GLU A 252 11.03 29.43 5.68
N PRO A 253 10.18 30.43 5.52
CA PRO A 253 9.93 31.59 6.45
C PRO A 253 8.74 31.35 7.42
N PHE A 254 8.25 30.12 7.57
CA PHE A 254 7.10 29.84 8.40
C PHE A 254 7.47 29.76 9.88
N GLU A 255 6.60 30.29 10.73
CA GLU A 255 6.74 30.17 12.18
C GLU A 255 6.22 28.79 12.63
N LYS A 256 6.70 28.31 13.80
CA LYS A 256 6.21 27.11 14.45
C LYS A 256 4.68 27.11 14.58
N VAL A 257 4.09 25.94 14.48
CA VAL A 257 2.65 25.72 14.61
C VAL A 257 2.38 24.80 15.80
N VAL A 258 1.35 25.10 16.58
CA VAL A 258 0.88 24.22 17.65
C VAL A 258 -0.28 23.40 17.11
N ILE A 259 -0.19 22.08 17.25
CA ILE A 259 -1.24 21.11 16.89
C ILE A 259 -1.69 20.41 18.16
N THR A 260 -2.98 20.24 18.30
CA THR A 260 -3.62 19.52 19.42
C THR A 260 -3.97 18.08 19.05
N ARG A 261 -4.04 17.20 20.07
CA ARG A 261 -4.57 15.83 19.88
C ARG A 261 -5.97 15.85 19.28
N ALA A 262 -6.83 16.76 19.72
CA ALA A 262 -8.20 16.86 19.20
C ALA A 262 -8.24 17.17 17.69
N GLU A 263 -7.32 18.00 17.19
CA GLU A 263 -7.19 18.26 15.75
C GLU A 263 -6.72 17.02 15.00
N LEU A 264 -5.70 16.31 15.50
CA LEU A 264 -5.25 15.03 14.93
C LEU A 264 -6.39 14.01 14.90
N GLU A 265 -7.09 13.82 16.01
CA GLU A 265 -8.22 12.89 16.11
C GLU A 265 -9.35 13.23 15.12
N ALA A 266 -9.62 14.51 14.91
CA ALA A 266 -10.61 14.96 13.93
C ALA A 266 -10.17 14.63 12.49
N LEU A 267 -8.88 14.74 12.17
CA LEU A 267 -8.32 14.40 10.87
C LEU A 267 -8.34 12.90 10.60
N VAL A 268 -8.03 12.08 11.62
CA VAL A 268 -7.91 10.62 11.49
C VAL A 268 -9.28 9.92 11.53
N ARG A 269 -10.27 10.52 12.19
CA ARG A 269 -11.59 9.89 12.43
C ARG A 269 -12.26 9.33 11.18
N PRO A 270 -12.28 9.98 10.01
CA PRO A 270 -12.85 9.40 8.79
C PRO A 270 -12.19 8.07 8.39
N SER A 271 -10.86 8.01 8.43
CA SER A 271 -10.10 6.79 8.13
C SER A 271 -10.37 5.67 9.14
N LEU A 272 -10.50 6.01 10.43
CA LEU A 272 -10.85 5.03 11.47
C LEU A 272 -12.30 4.53 11.36
N ILE A 273 -13.24 5.34 10.87
CA ILE A 273 -14.59 4.87 10.57
C ILE A 273 -14.53 3.80 9.48
N ARG A 274 -13.83 4.06 8.38
CA ARG A 274 -13.66 3.10 7.28
C ARG A 274 -12.99 1.81 7.75
N SER A 275 -11.91 1.89 8.51
CA SER A 275 -11.20 0.70 9.01
C SER A 275 -12.04 -0.13 9.98
N THR A 276 -12.86 0.50 10.85
CA THR A 276 -13.79 -0.23 11.71
C THR A 276 -14.94 -0.86 10.93
N GLU A 277 -15.41 -0.26 9.85
CA GLU A 277 -16.40 -0.85 8.94
C GLU A 277 -15.84 -2.09 8.22
N VAL A 278 -14.57 -2.03 7.77
CA VAL A 278 -13.88 -3.19 7.20
C VAL A 278 -13.75 -4.30 8.25
N LEU A 279 -13.37 -4.00 9.49
CA LEU A 279 -13.34 -4.99 10.58
C LEU A 279 -14.71 -5.66 10.76
N ILE A 280 -15.79 -4.88 10.88
CA ILE A 280 -17.16 -5.39 11.06
C ILE A 280 -17.57 -6.28 9.86
N SER A 281 -17.28 -5.84 8.65
CA SER A 281 -17.62 -6.62 7.44
C SER A 281 -16.84 -7.92 7.36
N THR A 282 -15.55 -7.90 7.72
CA THR A 282 -14.69 -9.09 7.73
C THR A 282 -15.12 -10.10 8.79
N VAL A 283 -15.49 -9.64 10.00
CA VAL A 283 -16.08 -10.50 11.05
C VAL A 283 -17.36 -11.17 10.55
N ARG A 284 -18.23 -10.43 9.84
CA ARG A 284 -19.44 -11.01 9.25
C ARG A 284 -19.14 -12.05 8.16
N LYS A 285 -18.15 -11.77 7.28
CA LYS A 285 -17.70 -12.72 6.25
C LYS A 285 -17.14 -14.00 6.86
N ALA A 286 -16.39 -13.90 7.93
CA ALA A 286 -15.79 -15.03 8.63
C ALA A 286 -16.86 -15.95 9.27
N GLY A 287 -18.04 -15.43 9.60
CA GLY A 287 -19.12 -16.19 10.23
C GLY A 287 -18.83 -16.62 11.69
N VAL A 288 -17.77 -16.07 12.29
CA VAL A 288 -17.40 -16.30 13.69
C VAL A 288 -17.27 -14.96 14.41
N THR A 289 -17.60 -14.95 15.69
CA THR A 289 -17.36 -13.76 16.54
C THR A 289 -15.98 -13.91 17.18
N PRO A 290 -15.03 -13.00 16.93
CA PRO A 290 -13.74 -13.05 17.60
C PRO A 290 -13.91 -12.80 19.09
N GLU A 291 -13.16 -13.53 19.93
CA GLU A 291 -13.09 -13.28 21.38
C GLU A 291 -12.12 -12.12 21.69
N HIS A 292 -11.15 -11.89 20.82
CA HIS A 292 -10.13 -10.86 20.95
C HIS A 292 -9.93 -10.11 19.64
N VAL A 293 -9.60 -8.82 19.75
CA VAL A 293 -9.08 -8.00 18.65
C VAL A 293 -7.66 -7.58 19.05
N TYR A 294 -6.66 -8.07 18.32
CA TYR A 294 -5.26 -7.69 18.52
C TYR A 294 -4.92 -6.47 17.65
N LEU A 295 -4.36 -5.45 18.30
CA LEU A 295 -3.88 -4.25 17.62
C LEU A 295 -2.41 -4.42 17.22
N VAL A 296 -2.12 -4.20 15.94
CA VAL A 296 -0.80 -4.34 15.33
C VAL A 296 -0.48 -3.09 14.53
N GLY A 297 0.80 -2.80 14.37
CA GLY A 297 1.26 -1.62 13.65
C GLY A 297 1.33 -0.35 14.51
N GLY A 298 2.26 0.54 14.14
CA GLY A 298 2.57 1.74 14.92
C GLY A 298 1.39 2.73 15.03
N SER A 299 0.52 2.77 14.02
CA SER A 299 -0.65 3.66 14.02
C SER A 299 -1.72 3.24 15.04
N CYS A 300 -1.70 2.00 15.53
CA CYS A 300 -2.55 1.53 16.62
C CYS A 300 -2.23 2.14 17.99
N ARG A 301 -1.09 2.83 18.13
CA ARG A 301 -0.73 3.55 19.37
C ARG A 301 -1.64 4.75 19.65
N MET A 302 -2.35 5.26 18.65
CA MET A 302 -3.34 6.32 18.84
C MET A 302 -4.50 5.82 19.72
N PRO A 303 -4.79 6.46 20.89
CA PRO A 303 -5.83 6.00 21.81
C PRO A 303 -7.23 5.92 21.16
N LEU A 304 -7.50 6.78 20.19
CA LEU A 304 -8.76 6.81 19.44
C LEU A 304 -9.04 5.48 18.71
N VAL A 305 -8.01 4.74 18.26
CA VAL A 305 -8.18 3.44 17.59
C VAL A 305 -8.85 2.44 18.52
N ALA A 306 -8.28 2.23 19.71
CA ALA A 306 -8.83 1.30 20.70
C ALA A 306 -10.24 1.71 21.15
N GLN A 307 -10.46 3.01 21.35
CA GLN A 307 -11.76 3.55 21.72
C GLN A 307 -12.82 3.24 20.65
N MET A 308 -12.54 3.53 19.38
CA MET A 308 -13.50 3.33 18.29
C MET A 308 -13.85 1.87 18.07
N ILE A 309 -12.85 0.97 18.19
CA ILE A 309 -13.09 -0.48 18.12
C ILE A 309 -14.01 -0.92 19.26
N ALA A 310 -13.71 -0.53 20.51
CA ALA A 310 -14.52 -0.87 21.66
C ALA A 310 -15.99 -0.35 21.51
N GLU A 311 -16.16 0.88 21.02
CA GLU A 311 -17.47 1.49 20.80
C GLU A 311 -18.27 0.80 19.66
N LYS A 312 -17.62 0.44 18.56
CA LYS A 312 -18.30 -0.06 17.36
C LYS A 312 -18.45 -1.59 17.32
N VAL A 313 -17.48 -2.31 17.85
CA VAL A 313 -17.43 -3.78 17.83
C VAL A 313 -17.88 -4.37 19.16
N GLY A 314 -17.80 -3.60 20.26
CA GLY A 314 -18.14 -4.06 21.60
C GLY A 314 -17.07 -4.95 22.27
N ILE A 315 -15.90 -5.04 21.66
CA ILE A 315 -14.75 -5.79 22.17
C ILE A 315 -13.65 -4.78 22.53
N VAL A 316 -13.17 -4.83 23.76
CA VAL A 316 -11.98 -4.04 24.14
C VAL A 316 -10.76 -4.69 23.50
N PRO A 317 -10.05 -4.00 22.60
CA PRO A 317 -8.93 -4.62 21.90
C PRO A 317 -7.75 -4.84 22.83
N THR A 318 -6.94 -5.85 22.50
CA THR A 318 -5.68 -6.13 23.16
C THR A 318 -4.59 -5.30 22.49
N ASN A 319 -3.98 -4.39 23.24
CA ASN A 319 -2.82 -3.62 22.79
C ASN A 319 -1.56 -4.26 23.41
N PRO A 320 -0.68 -4.89 22.62
CA PRO A 320 0.55 -5.46 23.16
C PRO A 320 1.53 -4.35 23.57
N ASP A 321 2.40 -4.64 24.52
CA ASP A 321 3.40 -3.69 25.03
C ASP A 321 4.35 -3.19 23.93
N HIS A 322 4.64 -4.06 22.94
CA HIS A 322 5.52 -3.77 21.80
C HIS A 322 4.83 -4.11 20.48
N PRO A 323 3.85 -3.33 20.04
CA PRO A 323 3.07 -3.61 18.82
C PRO A 323 3.94 -3.66 17.56
N GLU A 324 5.09 -2.99 17.55
CA GLU A 324 6.04 -2.97 16.45
C GLU A 324 6.82 -4.28 16.27
N THR A 325 6.95 -5.11 17.30
CA THR A 325 7.74 -6.36 17.26
C THR A 325 6.88 -7.62 17.25
N ILE A 326 5.57 -7.48 17.45
CA ILE A 326 4.67 -8.62 17.68
C ILE A 326 4.59 -9.56 16.48
N VAL A 327 4.63 -9.03 15.27
CA VAL A 327 4.56 -9.81 14.03
C VAL A 327 5.79 -10.70 13.90
N ALA A 328 6.99 -10.14 14.01
CA ALA A 328 8.24 -10.89 13.93
C ALA A 328 8.36 -11.91 15.09
N SER A 329 7.91 -11.53 16.31
CA SER A 329 7.92 -12.41 17.48
C SER A 329 6.92 -13.56 17.32
N GLY A 330 5.74 -13.28 16.81
CA GLY A 330 4.74 -14.31 16.49
C GLY A 330 5.20 -15.26 15.41
N ALA A 331 5.79 -14.72 14.33
CA ALA A 331 6.36 -15.53 13.26
C ALA A 331 7.44 -16.50 13.77
N GLN A 332 8.15 -16.15 14.84
CA GLN A 332 9.15 -17.01 15.47
C GLN A 332 8.55 -18.31 16.04
N VAL A 333 7.33 -18.25 16.57
CA VAL A 333 6.69 -19.36 17.31
C VAL A 333 5.60 -20.08 16.50
N VAL A 334 5.29 -19.62 15.31
CA VAL A 334 4.30 -20.27 14.43
C VAL A 334 4.63 -21.76 14.27
N ASP A 335 3.64 -22.63 14.48
CA ASP A 335 3.75 -24.02 14.05
C ASP A 335 3.69 -24.07 12.52
N ARG A 336 4.69 -24.67 11.92
CA ARG A 336 4.80 -24.80 10.47
C ARG A 336 3.60 -25.49 9.83
N ALA A 337 2.95 -26.40 10.56
CA ALA A 337 1.74 -27.07 10.12
C ALA A 337 0.53 -26.11 9.98
N THR A 338 0.55 -24.97 10.68
CA THR A 338 -0.51 -23.96 10.61
C THR A 338 -0.32 -22.94 9.48
N ILE A 339 0.87 -22.89 8.88
CA ILE A 339 1.11 -22.05 7.69
C ILE A 339 0.41 -22.72 6.49
N THR A 340 -0.91 -22.71 6.49
CA THR A 340 -1.72 -23.17 5.35
C THR A 340 -1.66 -22.10 4.27
N LEU A 341 -0.73 -22.27 3.34
CA LEU A 341 -0.85 -21.66 2.02
C LEU A 341 -2.18 -22.17 1.43
N LYS A 342 -3.06 -21.27 0.98
CA LYS A 342 -4.28 -21.70 0.24
C LYS A 342 -3.82 -22.69 -0.83
N PRO A 343 -4.28 -23.96 -0.83
CA PRO A 343 -3.67 -25.02 -1.67
C PRO A 343 -3.82 -24.82 -3.17
N GLU A 344 -4.64 -23.89 -3.63
CA GLU A 344 -5.01 -23.75 -5.04
C GLU A 344 -4.21 -22.73 -5.85
N ASP A 345 -3.58 -21.74 -5.20
CA ASP A 345 -2.89 -20.66 -5.94
C ASP A 345 -1.38 -20.86 -6.13
N ASP A 346 -0.77 -21.84 -5.46
CA ASP A 346 0.71 -21.99 -5.41
C ASP A 346 1.29 -23.10 -6.31
N LYS A 347 0.50 -23.75 -7.11
CA LYS A 347 1.09 -24.57 -8.18
C LYS A 347 1.38 -23.65 -9.37
N PRO A 348 2.66 -23.37 -9.69
CA PRO A 348 2.95 -22.86 -11.00
C PRO A 348 2.32 -23.84 -11.99
N LYS A 349 1.39 -23.38 -12.82
CA LYS A 349 0.98 -24.13 -14.00
C LYS A 349 2.24 -24.29 -14.82
N PHE A 350 2.93 -25.39 -14.62
CA PHE A 350 4.00 -25.84 -15.50
C PHE A 350 3.29 -26.09 -16.83
N VAL A 351 3.28 -25.10 -17.68
CA VAL A 351 2.97 -25.29 -19.09
C VAL A 351 4.17 -26.05 -19.60
N GLU A 352 4.02 -27.38 -19.73
CA GLU A 352 4.98 -28.17 -20.49
C GLU A 352 5.20 -27.46 -21.83
N PRO A 353 6.45 -27.13 -22.18
CA PRO A 353 6.70 -26.59 -23.51
C PRO A 353 6.12 -27.58 -24.52
N PRO A 354 5.43 -27.13 -25.58
CA PRO A 354 4.81 -28.01 -26.55
C PRO A 354 5.87 -28.98 -27.03
N THR A 355 5.59 -30.28 -26.88
CA THR A 355 6.45 -31.36 -27.38
C THR A 355 6.61 -31.11 -28.88
N VAL A 356 7.78 -30.68 -29.28
CA VAL A 356 8.13 -30.54 -30.69
C VAL A 356 8.12 -31.96 -31.26
N VAL A 357 7.05 -32.31 -31.94
CA VAL A 357 6.99 -33.52 -32.73
C VAL A 357 7.99 -33.35 -33.88
N THR A 358 9.18 -33.87 -33.70
CA THR A 358 10.16 -33.97 -34.79
C THR A 358 9.63 -34.94 -35.84
N ALA A 359 9.19 -34.40 -36.98
CA ALA A 359 8.91 -35.21 -38.15
C ALA A 359 10.18 -35.94 -38.59
N PRO A 360 10.05 -37.17 -39.10
CA PRO A 360 11.21 -37.96 -39.51
C PRO A 360 11.93 -37.31 -40.69
N VAL A 361 13.23 -37.00 -40.48
CA VAL A 361 14.12 -36.45 -41.52
C VAL A 361 14.45 -37.57 -42.49
N SER A 362 14.03 -37.44 -43.74
CA SER A 362 14.53 -38.26 -44.84
C SER A 362 15.98 -37.92 -45.16
N PRO A 363 16.86 -38.88 -45.52
CA PRO A 363 18.27 -38.61 -45.76
C PRO A 363 18.45 -37.84 -47.06
N ALA A 364 19.05 -36.62 -46.94
CA ALA A 364 19.41 -35.80 -48.10
C ALA A 364 20.79 -36.23 -48.63
N VAL A 365 20.79 -36.41 -49.93
CA VAL A 365 21.94 -36.80 -50.80
C VAL A 365 23.03 -35.71 -50.76
N SER A 366 24.26 -36.12 -50.53
CA SER A 366 25.48 -35.30 -50.60
C SER A 366 25.85 -34.95 -52.02
N GLY A 367 25.87 -33.64 -52.32
CA GLY A 367 26.50 -33.09 -53.53
C GLY A 367 27.42 -31.91 -53.15
N PRO A 368 28.59 -31.77 -53.81
CA PRO A 368 29.61 -30.80 -53.42
C PRO A 368 29.32 -29.40 -53.92
N HIS A 369 29.39 -28.41 -53.06
CA HIS A 369 29.35 -27.01 -53.42
C HIS A 369 30.77 -26.42 -53.57
N PRO A 370 31.00 -25.49 -54.54
CA PRO A 370 32.30 -24.94 -54.81
C PRO A 370 32.71 -23.88 -53.79
N VAL A 371 34.00 -23.97 -53.45
CA VAL A 371 34.73 -23.03 -52.58
C VAL A 371 34.99 -21.72 -53.32
N ASN A 372 34.63 -20.60 -52.73
CA ASN A 372 35.03 -19.28 -53.20
C ASN A 372 36.20 -18.76 -52.33
N PRO A 373 37.40 -18.55 -52.86
CA PRO A 373 38.52 -18.02 -52.10
C PRO A 373 38.58 -16.51 -52.27
N ASN A 374 38.36 -15.75 -51.23
CA ASN A 374 39.01 -14.46 -50.96
C ASN A 374 38.26 -13.72 -49.85
N VAL A 375 38.88 -13.66 -48.68
CA VAL A 375 39.20 -12.43 -47.95
C VAL A 375 40.06 -12.83 -46.73
N SER A 376 41.34 -12.55 -46.84
CA SER A 376 42.30 -12.54 -45.76
C SER A 376 42.33 -11.16 -45.12
N GLY A 377 42.22 -11.12 -43.77
CA GLY A 377 42.56 -9.96 -42.97
C GLY A 377 42.75 -10.37 -41.51
N PRO A 378 43.88 -10.09 -40.91
CA PRO A 378 44.21 -10.57 -39.56
C PRO A 378 43.60 -9.65 -38.48
N ASN A 379 43.00 -10.26 -37.45
CA ASN A 379 42.64 -9.57 -36.21
C ASN A 379 43.92 -9.34 -35.36
N PRO A 380 44.12 -8.15 -34.79
CA PRO A 380 45.21 -7.94 -33.81
C PRO A 380 44.76 -8.42 -32.43
N VAL A 381 45.59 -9.31 -31.87
CA VAL A 381 45.59 -9.70 -30.46
C VAL A 381 46.18 -8.55 -29.65
N ILE A 382 45.44 -7.98 -28.74
CA ILE A 382 45.97 -7.05 -27.72
C ILE A 382 46.05 -7.82 -26.40
N SER A 383 47.26 -8.27 -26.06
CA SER A 383 47.63 -8.71 -24.72
C SER A 383 48.11 -7.50 -23.92
N GLY A 384 47.32 -7.06 -22.96
CA GLY A 384 47.70 -6.04 -21.99
C GLY A 384 47.90 -6.66 -20.60
N SER A 385 49.14 -6.78 -20.20
CA SER A 385 49.58 -7.13 -18.85
C SER A 385 49.39 -5.95 -17.92
N TYR A 386 48.72 -6.15 -16.77
CA TYR A 386 48.62 -5.18 -15.68
C TYR A 386 49.83 -5.30 -14.75
N PRO A 387 50.49 -4.17 -14.36
CA PRO A 387 51.54 -4.22 -13.36
C PRO A 387 50.96 -4.21 -11.94
N SER A 388 51.40 -5.15 -11.11
CA SER A 388 51.20 -5.21 -9.67
C SER A 388 51.88 -4.03 -8.97
N GLY A 389 51.14 -3.09 -8.43
CA GLY A 389 51.60 -2.02 -7.58
C GLY A 389 51.40 -2.35 -6.10
N SER A 390 52.50 -2.52 -5.39
CA SER A 390 52.56 -2.66 -3.92
C SER A 390 52.30 -1.33 -3.25
N TYR A 391 51.35 -1.29 -2.28
CA TYR A 391 51.10 -0.14 -1.41
C TYR A 391 51.98 -0.24 -0.14
N PRO A 392 52.61 0.86 0.32
CA PRO A 392 53.34 0.85 1.58
C PRO A 392 52.41 0.98 2.78
N SER A 393 52.64 0.14 3.78
CA SER A 393 52.03 0.17 5.11
C SER A 393 52.45 1.44 5.87
N GLY A 394 51.47 2.35 6.12
CA GLY A 394 51.63 3.51 7.00
C GLY A 394 51.01 3.22 8.37
N SER A 395 51.87 3.13 9.38
CA SER A 395 51.52 3.02 10.79
C SER A 395 50.98 4.36 11.32
N TYR A 396 49.80 4.39 11.93
CA TYR A 396 49.30 5.52 12.71
C TYR A 396 49.54 5.27 14.21
N PRO A 397 49.96 6.31 14.98
CA PRO A 397 50.21 6.13 16.40
C PRO A 397 48.90 6.14 17.22
N SER A 398 48.80 5.20 18.14
CA SER A 398 47.78 5.09 19.18
C SER A 398 47.87 6.27 20.15
N GLY A 399 46.86 7.14 20.15
CA GLY A 399 46.63 8.15 21.19
C GLY A 399 45.54 7.68 22.15
N ALA A 400 45.93 7.33 23.36
CA ALA A 400 45.03 7.02 24.46
C ALA A 400 44.43 8.34 24.99
N TYR A 401 43.11 8.44 25.00
CA TYR A 401 42.38 9.41 25.83
C TYR A 401 41.58 8.62 26.88
N SER A 402 42.12 8.63 28.10
CA SER A 402 41.41 8.32 29.33
C SER A 402 40.75 9.62 29.83
N GLY A 403 39.41 9.60 29.89
CA GLY A 403 38.60 10.66 30.47
C GLY A 403 37.41 10.04 31.21
N SER A 404 37.61 9.58 32.45
CA SER A 404 36.55 9.21 33.38
C SER A 404 35.90 10.49 33.91
N GLY A 405 34.68 10.78 33.44
CA GLY A 405 33.80 11.82 34.00
C GLY A 405 32.62 11.14 34.71
N THR A 406 32.75 10.97 36.04
CA THR A 406 31.66 10.60 36.93
C THR A 406 30.73 11.77 37.15
N TYR A 407 29.45 11.60 36.78
CA TYR A 407 28.37 12.54 37.17
C TYR A 407 27.84 12.13 38.54
N PRO A 408 27.62 13.06 39.47
CA PRO A 408 27.13 12.76 40.82
C PRO A 408 25.63 12.40 40.76
N VAL A 409 25.30 11.22 41.26
CA VAL A 409 23.92 10.80 41.56
C VAL A 409 23.50 11.54 42.84
N ASN A 410 22.40 12.29 42.74
CA ASN A 410 21.79 12.93 43.91
C ASN A 410 20.75 11.95 44.53
N PRO A 411 20.99 11.39 45.73
CA PRO A 411 20.02 10.53 46.37
C PRO A 411 19.16 11.36 47.33
N ASN A 412 18.03 11.86 46.84
CA ASN A 412 16.90 12.24 47.73
C ASN A 412 15.79 12.89 46.91
N VAL A 413 14.85 12.09 46.42
CA VAL A 413 13.43 12.47 46.32
C VAL A 413 12.61 11.17 46.45
N SER A 414 12.34 10.75 47.67
CA SER A 414 11.21 9.89 48.01
C SER A 414 9.99 10.80 48.19
N GLY A 415 9.18 10.93 47.15
CA GLY A 415 7.90 11.62 47.16
C GLY A 415 6.78 10.60 46.95
N SER A 416 6.16 10.16 48.03
CA SER A 416 4.91 9.40 48.02
C SER A 416 3.79 10.29 47.50
N TYR A 417 3.14 9.89 46.38
CA TYR A 417 1.91 10.50 45.93
C TYR A 417 0.74 10.04 46.78
N PRO A 418 -0.14 10.94 47.26
CA PRO A 418 -1.33 10.57 48.01
C PRO A 418 -2.41 10.05 47.04
N THR A 419 -2.78 8.80 47.22
CA THR A 419 -3.98 8.16 46.68
C THR A 419 -5.20 8.69 47.43
N ASN A 420 -5.89 9.67 46.90
CA ASN A 420 -7.26 10.02 47.32
C ASN A 420 -8.04 10.47 46.08
N PHE A 421 -8.71 9.52 45.42
CA PHE A 421 -9.84 9.80 44.57
C PHE A 421 -11.12 9.72 45.40
N PRO A 422 -12.02 10.73 45.38
CA PRO A 422 -13.32 10.63 46.02
C PRO A 422 -14.17 9.61 45.27
N GLN A 423 -14.59 8.56 45.97
CA GLN A 423 -15.65 7.66 45.51
C GLN A 423 -16.96 8.46 45.43
N GLN A 424 -17.47 8.67 44.22
CA GLN A 424 -18.86 9.10 44.01
C GLN A 424 -19.80 7.92 44.24
N GLN A 425 -20.62 8.02 45.24
CA GLN A 425 -21.72 7.08 45.50
C GLN A 425 -22.79 7.18 44.38
N PRO A 426 -23.39 6.06 43.94
CA PRO A 426 -24.45 6.08 42.96
C PRO A 426 -25.71 6.75 43.53
N PRO A 427 -26.42 7.53 42.73
CA PRO A 427 -27.65 8.21 43.18
C PRO A 427 -28.79 7.21 43.43
N LYS A 428 -29.46 7.37 44.58
CA LYS A 428 -30.68 6.63 44.95
C LYS A 428 -31.77 6.84 43.93
N LYS A 429 -32.37 5.75 43.44
CA LYS A 429 -33.57 5.75 42.61
C LYS A 429 -34.78 6.25 43.42
N ASP A 430 -35.29 7.43 43.12
CA ASP A 430 -36.65 7.84 43.45
C ASP A 430 -37.59 7.44 42.31
N ASN A 431 -38.42 6.44 42.61
CA ASN A 431 -39.52 6.02 41.76
C ASN A 431 -40.68 7.00 41.91
N LYS A 432 -40.79 8.03 41.07
CA LYS A 432 -42.08 8.68 40.79
C LYS A 432 -42.06 9.37 39.43
N LYS A 433 -43.04 8.93 38.57
CA LYS A 433 -43.49 9.59 37.34
C LYS A 433 -42.67 9.37 36.06
N VAL A 434 -42.83 8.21 35.49
CA VAL A 434 -42.62 7.95 34.05
C VAL A 434 -44.00 7.62 33.46
N LEU A 435 -44.67 8.62 32.91
CA LEU A 435 -45.89 8.42 32.08
C LEU A 435 -46.18 9.61 31.14
N ILE A 436 -45.17 10.35 30.71
CA ILE A 436 -45.32 11.38 29.65
C ILE A 436 -44.01 11.42 28.82
N GLY A 437 -43.57 10.32 28.21
CA GLY A 437 -42.35 10.30 27.40
C GLY A 437 -42.45 9.50 26.10
N ALA A 438 -43.49 8.70 25.95
CA ALA A 438 -43.59 7.80 24.78
C ALA A 438 -44.09 8.48 23.49
N GLY A 439 -44.74 9.67 23.61
CA GLY A 439 -45.22 10.40 22.43
C GLY A 439 -44.19 11.33 21.77
N ALA A 440 -43.24 11.86 22.56
CA ALA A 440 -42.23 12.79 22.05
C ALA A 440 -41.06 12.09 21.37
N ALA A 441 -40.72 10.86 21.79
CA ALA A 441 -39.63 10.09 21.18
C ALA A 441 -39.95 9.61 19.75
N VAL A 442 -41.24 9.30 19.48
CA VAL A 442 -41.66 8.87 18.13
C VAL A 442 -41.66 10.04 17.15
N LEU A 443 -41.98 11.25 17.61
CA LEU A 443 -41.96 12.44 16.75
C LEU A 443 -40.53 12.94 16.48
N VAL A 444 -39.59 12.76 17.42
CA VAL A 444 -38.17 13.10 17.21
C VAL A 444 -37.52 12.11 16.27
N VAL A 445 -37.82 10.81 16.37
CA VAL A 445 -37.32 9.79 15.44
C VAL A 445 -37.91 9.98 14.05
N ALA A 446 -39.21 10.31 13.93
CA ALA A 446 -39.80 10.63 12.64
C ALA A 446 -39.26 11.95 12.05
N GLY A 447 -38.95 12.94 12.88
CA GLY A 447 -38.28 14.18 12.45
C GLY A 447 -36.83 13.98 12.01
N ILE A 448 -36.09 13.11 12.68
CA ILE A 448 -34.71 12.77 12.30
C ILE A 448 -34.69 11.92 11.00
N ILE A 449 -35.61 10.97 10.85
CA ILE A 449 -35.76 10.20 9.60
C ILE A 449 -36.19 11.12 8.45
N GLY A 450 -37.12 12.04 8.70
CA GLY A 450 -37.55 13.04 7.72
C GLY A 450 -36.43 14.04 7.35
N ALA A 451 -35.56 14.42 8.30
CA ALA A 451 -34.44 15.31 8.07
C ALA A 451 -33.25 14.58 7.36
N VAL A 452 -33.04 13.30 7.66
CA VAL A 452 -32.05 12.48 6.96
C VAL A 452 -32.47 12.19 5.52
N VAL A 453 -33.78 11.98 5.27
CA VAL A 453 -34.32 11.84 3.90
C VAL A 453 -34.34 13.16 3.14
N ALA A 454 -34.45 14.30 3.82
CA ALA A 454 -34.42 15.63 3.19
C ALA A 454 -32.99 16.18 2.97
N LEU A 455 -31.98 15.59 3.63
CA LEU A 455 -30.56 15.91 3.46
C LEU A 455 -29.80 14.89 2.61
N SER A 456 -30.37 13.70 2.35
CA SER A 456 -29.92 12.83 1.27
C SER A 456 -30.43 13.45 -0.04
N GLY A 457 -29.53 13.93 -0.87
CA GLY A 457 -29.81 14.25 -2.26
C GLY A 457 -30.51 13.06 -2.95
N PRO A 458 -31.06 13.21 -4.15
CA PRO A 458 -31.79 12.14 -4.83
C PRO A 458 -30.94 10.88 -4.80
N GLY A 459 -31.47 9.81 -4.17
CA GLY A 459 -30.76 8.55 -4.00
C GLY A 459 -30.21 8.08 -5.36
N LEU A 460 -29.00 7.57 -5.36
CA LEU A 460 -28.39 7.03 -6.58
C LEU A 460 -29.29 5.94 -7.17
N PRO A 461 -29.52 5.92 -8.49
CA PRO A 461 -30.43 4.96 -9.11
C PRO A 461 -30.03 3.51 -8.82
N SER A 462 -30.99 2.65 -8.53
CA SER A 462 -30.81 1.22 -8.33
C SER A 462 -30.54 0.50 -9.66
N ALA A 463 -30.09 -0.76 -9.62
CA ALA A 463 -29.87 -1.55 -10.83
C ALA A 463 -31.14 -1.74 -11.69
N ASP A 464 -32.30 -1.90 -11.04
CA ASP A 464 -33.57 -2.05 -11.73
C ASP A 464 -34.07 -0.70 -12.32
N GLU A 465 -33.84 0.42 -11.63
CA GLU A 465 -34.11 1.74 -12.19
C GLU A 465 -33.25 2.04 -13.41
N CYS A 466 -32.02 1.50 -13.49
CA CYS A 466 -31.18 1.66 -14.66
C CYS A 466 -31.67 0.92 -15.90
N LYS A 467 -32.33 -0.23 -15.74
CA LYS A 467 -32.89 -1.00 -16.88
C LYS A 467 -34.05 -0.28 -17.56
N ASP A 468 -34.85 0.45 -16.77
CA ASP A 468 -36.06 1.13 -17.26
C ASP A 468 -35.82 2.63 -17.54
N ASP A 469 -34.60 3.15 -17.31
CA ASP A 469 -34.26 4.56 -17.50
C ASP A 469 -34.03 4.91 -18.97
N THR A 470 -35.08 5.39 -19.62
CA THR A 470 -35.07 5.87 -21.00
C THR A 470 -34.95 7.38 -21.12
N SER A 471 -34.98 8.11 -20.00
CA SER A 471 -34.91 9.57 -19.97
C SER A 471 -33.46 10.02 -20.24
N GLN A 472 -33.24 10.85 -21.24
CA GLN A 472 -31.93 11.38 -21.61
C GLN A 472 -31.87 12.89 -21.41
N ASP A 473 -30.71 13.37 -20.96
CA ASP A 473 -30.40 14.80 -20.89
C ASP A 473 -30.01 15.38 -22.28
N GLY A 474 -29.64 16.65 -22.32
CA GLY A 474 -29.25 17.33 -23.59
C GLY A 474 -27.99 16.78 -24.26
N GLN A 475 -27.17 15.98 -23.55
CA GLN A 475 -25.96 15.31 -24.07
C GLN A 475 -26.20 13.82 -24.35
N GLY A 476 -27.42 13.31 -24.07
CA GLY A 476 -27.83 11.92 -24.31
C GLY A 476 -27.63 10.97 -23.12
N PHE A 477 -27.18 11.45 -21.96
CA PHE A 477 -27.00 10.61 -20.79
C PHE A 477 -28.34 10.29 -20.11
N THR A 478 -28.53 9.00 -19.76
CA THR A 478 -29.50 8.62 -18.74
C THR A 478 -28.95 8.94 -17.36
N LYS A 479 -29.76 8.90 -16.32
CA LYS A 479 -29.30 9.12 -14.93
C LYS A 479 -28.20 8.12 -14.54
N CYS A 480 -28.32 6.87 -14.99
CA CYS A 480 -27.34 5.82 -14.72
C CYS A 480 -26.03 6.03 -15.47
N LEU A 481 -26.10 6.37 -16.76
CA LEU A 481 -24.89 6.72 -17.52
C LEU A 481 -24.23 7.98 -16.99
N ARG A 482 -25.01 8.97 -16.52
CA ARG A 482 -24.46 10.18 -15.90
C ARG A 482 -23.71 9.84 -14.60
N GLN A 483 -24.21 8.90 -13.81
CA GLN A 483 -23.52 8.39 -12.63
C GLN A 483 -22.20 7.70 -13.00
N LEU A 484 -22.19 6.87 -14.06
CA LEU A 484 -20.97 6.19 -14.54
C LEU A 484 -19.96 7.19 -15.15
N ALA A 485 -20.44 8.27 -15.76
CA ALA A 485 -19.58 9.25 -16.43
C ALA A 485 -18.93 10.25 -15.44
N GLY A 486 -19.44 10.34 -14.21
CA GLY A 486 -18.90 11.25 -13.18
C GLY A 486 -18.83 12.70 -13.66
N THR A 487 -17.66 13.32 -13.62
CA THR A 487 -17.40 14.71 -14.00
C THR A 487 -17.02 14.89 -15.48
N VAL A 488 -16.79 13.81 -16.25
CA VAL A 488 -16.38 13.88 -17.66
C VAL A 488 -17.33 14.73 -18.51
N PRO A 489 -18.67 14.62 -18.38
CA PRO A 489 -19.59 15.43 -19.15
C PRO A 489 -19.50 16.94 -18.87
N ASP A 490 -18.99 17.35 -17.71
CA ASP A 490 -18.87 18.76 -17.33
C ASP A 490 -17.74 19.48 -18.08
N GLY A 491 -16.77 18.71 -18.60
CA GLY A 491 -15.70 19.21 -19.47
C GLY A 491 -16.14 19.54 -20.89
N GLY A 492 -17.36 19.20 -21.29
CA GLY A 492 -17.90 19.35 -22.64
C GLY A 492 -17.42 18.23 -23.58
N GLY A 493 -17.86 18.28 -24.84
CA GLY A 493 -17.43 17.33 -25.87
C GLY A 493 -18.13 15.97 -25.85
N CYS A 494 -19.24 15.84 -25.10
CA CYS A 494 -20.09 14.65 -25.09
C CYS A 494 -21.33 14.83 -25.97
N GLU A 495 -21.64 13.79 -26.73
CA GLU A 495 -22.82 13.74 -27.58
C GLU A 495 -23.40 12.33 -27.68
N LYS A 496 -24.70 12.25 -27.92
CA LYS A 496 -25.36 10.97 -28.16
C LYS A 496 -24.83 10.31 -29.42
N ALA A 497 -24.52 9.01 -29.32
CA ALA A 497 -24.15 8.18 -30.45
C ALA A 497 -25.24 7.13 -30.76
N ASP A 498 -25.39 6.74 -32.00
CA ASP A 498 -26.37 5.71 -32.39
C ASP A 498 -25.93 4.31 -31.98
N SER A 499 -24.63 4.07 -31.87
CA SER A 499 -24.02 2.80 -31.46
C SER A 499 -22.59 3.00 -31.00
N ALA A 500 -22.06 2.08 -30.21
CA ALA A 500 -20.65 2.04 -29.88
C ALA A 500 -19.88 1.24 -30.96
N GLN A 501 -18.83 1.83 -31.51
CA GLN A 501 -18.00 1.20 -32.52
C GLN A 501 -16.57 1.05 -32.05
N ILE A 502 -16.06 -0.17 -32.13
CA ILE A 502 -14.64 -0.48 -31.96
C ILE A 502 -14.15 -1.09 -33.25
N THR A 503 -13.04 -0.61 -33.78
CA THR A 503 -12.46 -1.11 -35.01
C THR A 503 -12.26 -2.63 -34.99
N GLY A 504 -12.96 -3.36 -35.84
CA GLY A 504 -12.86 -4.81 -35.98
C GLY A 504 -13.85 -5.64 -35.12
N MET A 505 -14.84 -4.99 -34.48
CA MET A 505 -15.89 -5.67 -33.68
C MET A 505 -17.29 -5.41 -34.26
N GLU A 506 -18.25 -6.27 -33.86
CA GLU A 506 -19.68 -6.03 -34.17
C GLU A 506 -20.19 -4.81 -33.39
N GLU A 507 -21.16 -4.14 -34.01
CA GLU A 507 -21.80 -2.94 -33.44
C GLU A 507 -22.54 -3.25 -32.13
N ILE A 508 -22.20 -2.52 -31.05
CA ILE A 508 -22.81 -2.69 -29.73
C ILE A 508 -24.06 -1.82 -29.64
N LYS A 509 -25.21 -2.46 -29.45
CA LYS A 509 -26.51 -1.79 -29.31
C LYS A 509 -26.79 -1.40 -27.86
N GLY A 510 -27.42 -0.25 -27.69
CA GLY A 510 -27.80 0.29 -26.37
C GLY A 510 -27.96 1.80 -26.42
N THR A 511 -28.13 2.42 -25.26
CA THR A 511 -27.98 3.87 -25.17
C THR A 511 -26.48 4.18 -25.08
N VAL A 512 -25.97 4.93 -26.05
CA VAL A 512 -24.55 5.26 -26.16
C VAL A 512 -24.33 6.75 -26.12
N VAL A 513 -23.36 7.19 -25.30
CA VAL A 513 -22.86 8.56 -25.30
C VAL A 513 -21.36 8.53 -25.54
N SER A 514 -20.88 9.30 -26.51
CA SER A 514 -19.46 9.43 -26.83
C SER A 514 -18.94 10.78 -26.37
N CYS A 515 -17.81 10.77 -25.68
CA CYS A 515 -17.15 11.98 -25.21
C CYS A 515 -15.71 12.03 -25.74
N THR A 516 -15.34 13.16 -26.31
CA THR A 516 -13.95 13.44 -26.69
C THR A 516 -13.27 14.13 -25.52
N ILE A 517 -12.13 13.56 -25.07
CA ILE A 517 -11.33 14.09 -23.98
C ILE A 517 -10.04 14.68 -24.55
N ARG A 518 -9.25 15.36 -23.75
CA ARG A 518 -7.95 15.90 -24.14
C ARG A 518 -6.94 14.81 -24.52
N ASP A 519 -5.88 15.17 -25.20
CA ASP A 519 -4.71 14.33 -25.48
C ASP A 519 -5.02 13.08 -26.35
N GLY A 520 -6.03 13.17 -27.23
CA GLY A 520 -6.41 12.09 -28.15
C GLY A 520 -7.18 10.95 -27.51
N TYR A 521 -7.63 11.11 -26.26
CA TYR A 521 -8.52 10.15 -25.60
C TYR A 521 -9.99 10.39 -25.95
N ALA A 522 -10.73 9.32 -26.13
CA ALA A 522 -12.18 9.33 -26.26
C ALA A 522 -12.79 8.25 -25.37
N VAL A 523 -13.94 8.52 -24.78
CA VAL A 523 -14.67 7.54 -23.95
C VAL A 523 -16.10 7.39 -24.44
N GLN A 524 -16.57 6.15 -24.50
CA GLN A 524 -17.96 5.82 -24.81
C GLN A 524 -18.59 5.18 -23.59
N TYR A 525 -19.76 5.67 -23.17
CA TYR A 525 -20.57 5.14 -22.10
C TYR A 525 -21.77 4.42 -22.70
N ILE A 526 -21.98 3.15 -22.31
CA ILE A 526 -22.96 2.27 -22.90
C ILE A 526 -23.88 1.71 -21.82
N LEU A 527 -25.20 1.87 -22.00
CA LEU A 527 -26.24 1.23 -21.20
C LEU A 527 -26.85 0.12 -22.03
N THR A 528 -26.81 -1.11 -21.54
CA THR A 528 -27.34 -2.33 -22.16
C THR A 528 -28.61 -2.80 -21.48
N ASP A 529 -29.30 -3.77 -22.09
CA ASP A 529 -30.56 -4.32 -21.56
C ASP A 529 -30.36 -5.19 -20.29
N SER A 530 -29.14 -5.62 -19.98
CA SER A 530 -28.86 -6.48 -18.84
C SER A 530 -27.41 -6.36 -18.34
N VAL A 531 -27.20 -6.68 -17.05
CA VAL A 531 -25.86 -6.77 -16.43
C VAL A 531 -24.98 -7.78 -17.18
N THR A 532 -25.51 -8.98 -17.43
CA THR A 532 -24.78 -10.01 -18.19
C THR A 532 -24.43 -9.54 -19.61
N GLY A 533 -25.28 -8.72 -20.24
CA GLY A 533 -24.99 -8.11 -21.53
C GLY A 533 -23.81 -7.15 -21.47
N ALA A 534 -23.76 -6.30 -20.44
CA ALA A 534 -22.64 -5.39 -20.21
C ALA A 534 -21.32 -6.14 -19.96
N GLU A 535 -21.34 -7.17 -19.10
CA GLU A 535 -20.17 -8.00 -18.79
C GLU A 535 -19.66 -8.77 -20.02
N ASN A 536 -20.57 -9.40 -20.78
CA ASN A 536 -20.20 -10.15 -21.99
C ASN A 536 -19.60 -9.25 -23.07
N ASN A 537 -20.14 -8.04 -23.28
CA ASN A 537 -19.57 -7.10 -24.23
C ASN A 537 -18.19 -6.62 -23.78
N ALA A 538 -18.03 -6.27 -22.50
CA ALA A 538 -16.74 -5.87 -21.96
C ALA A 538 -15.69 -6.98 -22.09
N ASP A 539 -16.06 -8.21 -21.79
CA ASP A 539 -15.21 -9.40 -21.93
C ASP A 539 -14.82 -9.69 -23.40
N ALA A 540 -15.76 -9.55 -24.33
CA ALA A 540 -15.49 -9.72 -25.75
C ALA A 540 -14.48 -8.68 -26.26
N ILE A 541 -14.65 -7.42 -25.85
CA ILE A 541 -13.72 -6.33 -26.18
C ILE A 541 -12.33 -6.62 -25.62
N ALA A 542 -12.22 -6.93 -24.33
CA ALA A 542 -10.94 -7.22 -23.70
C ALA A 542 -10.22 -8.43 -24.31
N LYS A 543 -10.95 -9.43 -24.80
CA LYS A 543 -10.39 -10.62 -25.46
C LYS A 543 -9.95 -10.40 -26.90
N SER A 544 -10.46 -9.37 -27.58
CA SER A 544 -10.10 -9.08 -28.97
C SER A 544 -8.69 -8.52 -29.15
N PHE A 545 -8.07 -8.01 -28.08
CA PHE A 545 -6.71 -7.48 -28.06
C PHE A 545 -5.72 -8.50 -27.48
N GLN A 546 -4.60 -8.76 -28.18
CA GLN A 546 -3.68 -9.88 -27.89
C GLN A 546 -2.43 -9.52 -27.09
N THR A 547 -2.30 -8.30 -26.57
CA THR A 547 -1.07 -7.82 -25.92
C THR A 547 -1.29 -7.44 -24.46
N ASP A 548 -0.25 -6.96 -23.79
CA ASP A 548 -0.15 -6.67 -22.35
C ASP A 548 -1.47 -6.23 -21.70
N ARG A 549 -1.88 -6.96 -20.66
CA ARG A 549 -3.15 -6.74 -19.97
C ARG A 549 -2.91 -6.20 -18.57
N VAL A 550 -3.54 -5.08 -18.29
CA VAL A 550 -3.71 -4.57 -16.92
C VAL A 550 -5.18 -4.78 -16.55
N GLU A 551 -5.45 -5.34 -15.38
CA GLU A 551 -6.80 -5.49 -14.84
C GLU A 551 -6.78 -5.05 -13.38
N ALA A 552 -7.73 -4.16 -13.01
CA ALA A 552 -7.89 -3.69 -11.65
C ALA A 552 -9.36 -3.35 -11.33
N ASP A 553 -9.69 -3.32 -10.04
CA ASP A 553 -10.98 -2.87 -9.55
C ASP A 553 -10.98 -1.35 -9.37
N TRP A 554 -12.14 -0.72 -9.51
CA TRP A 554 -12.36 0.70 -9.27
C TRP A 554 -13.60 0.95 -8.42
N THR A 555 -13.61 2.06 -7.69
CA THR A 555 -14.76 2.53 -6.92
C THR A 555 -14.90 4.04 -7.08
N GLY A 556 -16.13 4.53 -7.19
CA GLY A 556 -16.38 5.98 -7.27
C GLY A 556 -17.87 6.28 -7.50
N ASN A 557 -18.32 7.44 -7.06
CA ASN A 557 -19.67 7.94 -7.23
C ASN A 557 -20.79 6.94 -6.82
N GLY A 558 -20.54 6.17 -5.75
CA GLY A 558 -21.45 5.12 -5.28
C GLY A 558 -21.51 3.88 -6.18
N LEU A 559 -20.62 3.75 -7.15
CA LEU A 559 -20.43 2.57 -7.99
C LEU A 559 -19.13 1.86 -7.63
N GLN A 560 -19.06 0.59 -7.99
CA GLN A 560 -17.83 -0.21 -7.96
C GLN A 560 -17.78 -1.09 -9.21
N GLY A 561 -16.61 -1.44 -9.67
CA GLY A 561 -16.47 -2.25 -10.86
C GLY A 561 -15.03 -2.66 -11.13
N ALA A 562 -14.78 -3.22 -12.30
CA ALA A 562 -13.45 -3.58 -12.75
C ALA A 562 -13.15 -2.91 -14.10
N TYR A 563 -11.87 -2.65 -14.36
CA TYR A 563 -11.43 -2.25 -15.69
C TYR A 563 -10.35 -3.20 -16.22
N ARG A 564 -10.27 -3.27 -17.54
CA ARG A 564 -9.26 -4.03 -18.27
C ARG A 564 -8.68 -3.19 -19.38
N VAL A 565 -7.36 -3.15 -19.44
CA VAL A 565 -6.60 -2.43 -20.47
C VAL A 565 -5.94 -3.42 -21.40
N ALA A 566 -5.99 -3.12 -22.69
CA ALA A 566 -5.21 -3.82 -23.68
C ALA A 566 -4.68 -2.81 -24.72
N THR A 567 -3.43 -2.98 -25.15
CA THR A 567 -2.82 -2.14 -26.18
C THR A 567 -2.42 -3.00 -27.39
N SER A 568 -2.48 -2.41 -28.57
CA SER A 568 -1.98 -2.99 -29.80
C SER A 568 -1.24 -1.88 -30.55
N SER A 569 -0.41 -2.20 -31.55
CA SER A 569 0.41 -1.22 -32.28
C SER A 569 -0.44 -0.01 -32.71
N GLY A 570 -0.26 1.12 -32.00
CA GLY A 570 -0.91 2.40 -32.28
C GLY A 570 -2.30 2.61 -31.71
N THR A 571 -2.89 1.65 -30.95
CA THR A 571 -4.22 1.85 -30.34
C THR A 571 -4.26 1.22 -28.94
N GLY A 572 -4.78 1.97 -27.97
CA GLY A 572 -5.07 1.48 -26.63
C GLY A 572 -6.58 1.47 -26.37
N VAL A 573 -7.06 0.44 -25.70
CA VAL A 573 -8.44 0.29 -25.29
C VAL A 573 -8.49 -0.10 -23.83
N LEU A 574 -9.27 0.63 -23.01
CA LEU A 574 -9.61 0.29 -21.66
C LEU A 574 -11.13 0.13 -21.56
N VAL A 575 -11.58 -1.02 -21.08
CA VAL A 575 -13.00 -1.29 -20.85
C VAL A 575 -13.23 -1.35 -19.34
N PHE A 576 -14.23 -0.62 -18.84
CA PHE A 576 -14.60 -0.62 -17.43
C PHE A 576 -16.09 -0.91 -17.25
N THR A 577 -16.39 -1.82 -16.34
CA THR A 577 -17.75 -2.26 -16.00
C THR A 577 -18.17 -1.72 -14.64
N ALA A 578 -19.47 -1.51 -14.43
CA ALA A 578 -20.04 -1.25 -13.10
C ALA A 578 -20.70 -2.53 -12.59
N LYS A 579 -20.27 -3.01 -11.43
CA LYS A 579 -20.78 -4.23 -10.79
C LYS A 579 -22.28 -4.13 -10.53
N ASP A 580 -23.01 -5.19 -10.86
CA ASP A 580 -24.46 -5.29 -10.68
C ASP A 580 -25.27 -4.21 -11.44
N ARG A 581 -24.69 -3.58 -12.49
CA ARG A 581 -25.31 -2.56 -13.31
C ARG A 581 -25.25 -2.91 -14.80
N PRO A 582 -26.31 -2.63 -15.59
CA PRO A 582 -26.32 -2.94 -17.03
C PRO A 582 -25.56 -1.90 -17.85
N MET A 583 -24.41 -1.44 -17.39
CA MET A 583 -23.64 -0.38 -18.04
C MET A 583 -22.14 -0.61 -17.96
N PHE A 584 -21.43 -0.11 -18.96
CA PHE A 584 -19.98 -0.14 -19.02
C PHE A 584 -19.46 1.04 -19.85
N GLY A 585 -18.15 1.27 -19.80
CA GLY A 585 -17.51 2.30 -20.62
C GLY A 585 -16.30 1.75 -21.36
N ILE A 586 -15.94 2.43 -22.44
CA ILE A 586 -14.80 2.11 -23.32
C ILE A 586 -13.98 3.38 -23.48
N LEU A 587 -12.78 3.40 -22.96
CA LEU A 587 -11.81 4.46 -23.18
C LEU A 587 -10.85 4.03 -24.29
N THR A 588 -10.67 4.87 -25.29
CA THR A 588 -9.78 4.61 -26.42
C THR A 588 -8.75 5.73 -26.57
N LYS A 589 -7.56 5.36 -27.03
CA LYS A 589 -6.51 6.30 -27.48
C LYS A 589 -5.89 5.77 -28.75
N THR A 590 -5.68 6.66 -29.71
CA THR A 590 -4.92 6.36 -30.92
C THR A 590 -3.59 7.10 -30.84
N ALA A 591 -2.47 6.39 -31.03
CA ALA A 591 -1.16 7.02 -31.05
C ALA A 591 -0.99 7.90 -32.29
N GLU A 592 -0.32 9.03 -32.14
CA GLU A 592 0.09 9.86 -33.29
C GLU A 592 1.18 9.15 -34.11
N GLU A 593 1.22 9.42 -35.43
CA GLU A 593 2.22 8.87 -36.36
C GLU A 593 3.64 9.31 -35.99
N ASN A 594 4.35 8.68 -35.10
CA ASN A 594 5.70 8.87 -34.56
C ASN A 594 5.75 8.97 -33.02
N ALA A 595 4.66 8.63 -32.32
CA ALA A 595 4.67 8.54 -30.86
C ALA A 595 5.31 7.19 -30.40
N ASP A 596 5.89 7.20 -29.21
CA ASP A 596 6.33 5.98 -28.54
C ASP A 596 5.16 4.99 -28.39
N GLU A 597 5.47 3.69 -28.31
CA GLU A 597 4.48 2.62 -28.18
C GLU A 597 3.58 2.88 -26.95
N LEU A 598 2.26 2.93 -27.18
CA LEU A 598 1.27 3.20 -26.14
C LEU A 598 1.26 2.07 -25.09
N LYS A 599 1.47 2.42 -23.82
CA LYS A 599 1.54 1.45 -22.72
C LYS A 599 0.20 1.29 -22.01
N ALA A 600 -0.10 0.07 -21.59
CA ALA A 600 -1.32 -0.22 -20.84
C ALA A 600 -1.40 0.57 -19.52
N ASP A 601 -0.29 0.76 -18.83
CA ASP A 601 -0.21 1.55 -17.59
C ASP A 601 -0.58 3.04 -17.80
N GLU A 602 -0.22 3.63 -18.95
CA GLU A 602 -0.59 5.01 -19.26
C GLU A 602 -2.11 5.18 -19.43
N MET A 603 -2.76 4.18 -20.00
CA MET A 603 -4.22 4.19 -20.15
C MET A 603 -4.93 3.98 -18.82
N ALA A 604 -4.41 3.09 -17.96
CA ALA A 604 -4.92 2.88 -16.61
C ALA A 604 -4.79 4.17 -15.78
N ASP A 605 -3.61 4.77 -15.78
CA ASP A 605 -3.32 6.04 -15.10
C ASP A 605 -4.24 7.19 -15.57
N PHE A 606 -4.51 7.26 -16.88
CA PHE A 606 -5.42 8.27 -17.42
C PHE A 606 -6.86 8.02 -17.00
N PHE A 607 -7.32 6.76 -17.02
CA PHE A 607 -8.65 6.38 -16.56
C PHE A 607 -8.84 6.77 -15.10
N GLU A 608 -7.94 6.36 -14.21
CA GLU A 608 -8.01 6.63 -12.78
C GLU A 608 -8.01 8.12 -12.44
N LYS A 609 -7.28 8.95 -13.21
CA LYS A 609 -7.14 10.39 -12.97
C LYS A 609 -8.21 11.26 -13.64
N SER A 610 -8.85 10.78 -14.70
CA SER A 610 -9.63 11.66 -15.57
C SER A 610 -10.99 11.12 -16.01
N VAL A 611 -11.25 9.83 -15.84
CA VAL A 611 -12.45 9.16 -16.35
C VAL A 611 -13.19 8.37 -15.25
N GLN A 612 -12.45 7.84 -14.27
CA GLN A 612 -13.03 7.05 -13.19
C GLN A 612 -14.16 7.82 -12.50
N PRO A 613 -15.37 7.22 -12.35
CA PRO A 613 -16.49 7.89 -11.72
C PRO A 613 -16.18 8.30 -10.29
N GLY A 614 -16.44 9.56 -9.93
CA GLY A 614 -16.44 10.00 -8.56
C GLY A 614 -15.22 10.77 -8.07
N GLU A 615 -14.35 11.25 -8.94
CA GLU A 615 -13.42 12.35 -8.63
C GLU A 615 -13.94 13.70 -9.10
#